data_a592734f1fbfa97ae747c6ff34bd0586
#
_entry.id   a592734f1fbfa97ae747c6ff34bd0586
#
_cell.length_a   1.000
_cell.length_b   1.000
_cell.length_c   1.000
_cell.angle_alpha   90.00
_cell.angle_beta   90.00
_cell.angle_gamma   90.00
#
_symmetry.space_group_name_H-M   'P 1'
#
loop_
_entity.id
_entity.type
_entity.pdbx_description
1 polymer ?
#
loop_
_entity_poly.entity_id
_entity_poly.type
_entity_poly.pdbx_seq_one_letter_code
_entity_poly.pdbx_strand_id
1 'polypeptide(L)'
;MSKVSRESAPDVTDYGPAEDRGGQLDGYAVIFTSIREDWDLTPVLKGLPGDSCPCPHWGYVTAGRLTVRYGDHEEVIEPGEAFYMPPGHVPAAVAGTELVMFSPQDELAAMEAAMRELMMQQGNGN
;
A
#
# COMPACT_ATOMS: atom_id res chain seq x y z
N MET A 1 3.00 3.12 -22.53
CA MET A 1 2.08 4.08 -21.91
C MET A 1 2.88 5.03 -21.04
N SER A 2 2.68 6.33 -21.20
CA SER A 2 3.46 7.34 -20.48
C SER A 2 2.71 7.99 -19.33
N LYS A 3 1.46 7.60 -19.11
CA LYS A 3 0.65 8.12 -17.99
C LYS A 3 -0.48 7.15 -17.66
N VAL A 4 -0.92 7.22 -16.42
CA VAL A 4 -2.08 6.47 -15.94
C VAL A 4 -2.81 7.33 -14.93
N SER A 5 -4.15 7.28 -14.93
CA SER A 5 -5.00 7.96 -13.97
C SER A 5 -5.78 6.93 -13.17
N ARG A 6 -6.44 7.39 -12.11
CA ARG A 6 -7.35 6.53 -11.35
C ARG A 6 -8.38 5.87 -12.28
N GLU A 7 -8.93 6.64 -13.21
CA GLU A 7 -9.98 6.18 -14.11
C GLU A 7 -9.45 5.23 -15.19
N SER A 8 -8.21 5.43 -15.63
CA SER A 8 -7.62 4.61 -16.70
C SER A 8 -6.86 3.40 -16.18
N ALA A 9 -6.61 3.31 -14.88
CA ALA A 9 -5.86 2.20 -14.29
C ALA A 9 -6.61 0.88 -14.53
N PRO A 10 -5.95 -0.13 -15.13
CA PRO A 10 -6.64 -1.35 -15.56
C PRO A 10 -6.96 -2.32 -14.42
N ASP A 11 -6.23 -2.26 -13.31
CA ASP A 11 -6.36 -3.24 -12.25
C ASP A 11 -7.05 -2.64 -11.04
N VAL A 12 -8.25 -3.14 -10.72
CA VAL A 12 -9.03 -2.65 -9.57
C VAL A 12 -9.10 -3.76 -8.53
N THR A 13 -8.68 -3.46 -7.30
CA THR A 13 -8.79 -4.38 -6.18
C THR A 13 -9.57 -3.72 -5.07
N ASP A 14 -10.66 -4.37 -4.65
CA ASP A 14 -11.51 -3.88 -3.57
C ASP A 14 -11.24 -4.71 -2.32
N TYR A 15 -10.72 -4.07 -1.28
CA TYR A 15 -10.40 -4.72 0.00
C TYR A 15 -11.51 -4.54 1.04
N GLY A 16 -12.60 -3.84 0.69
CA GLY A 16 -13.63 -3.45 1.64
C GLY A 16 -13.34 -2.08 2.23
N PRO A 17 -12.43 -1.97 3.21
CA PRO A 17 -12.06 -0.66 3.76
C PRO A 17 -11.33 0.24 2.78
N ALA A 18 -10.77 -0.31 1.71
CA ALA A 18 -9.99 0.45 0.74
C ALA A 18 -10.14 -0.12 -0.66
N GLU A 19 -9.87 0.71 -1.66
CA GLU A 19 -9.81 0.30 -3.05
C GLU A 19 -8.49 0.76 -3.64
N ASP A 20 -7.81 -0.14 -4.34
CA ASP A 20 -6.62 0.18 -5.11
C ASP A 20 -6.93 0.10 -6.60
N ARG A 21 -6.45 1.09 -7.35
CA ARG A 21 -6.49 1.10 -8.81
C ARG A 21 -5.09 1.23 -9.33
N GLY A 22 -4.62 0.21 -10.02
CA GLY A 22 -3.22 0.07 -10.38
C GLY A 22 -2.95 0.00 -11.86
N GLY A 23 -1.76 0.45 -12.24
CA GLY A 23 -1.21 0.34 -13.57
C GLY A 23 0.30 0.28 -13.48
N GLN A 24 0.96 0.33 -14.64
CA GLN A 24 2.42 0.27 -14.69
C GLN A 24 2.96 1.38 -15.58
N LEU A 25 4.07 1.99 -15.14
CA LEU A 25 4.81 2.96 -15.93
C LEU A 25 6.29 2.61 -15.82
N ASP A 26 6.85 2.14 -16.94
CA ASP A 26 8.28 1.89 -17.10
C ASP A 26 8.91 1.13 -15.92
N GLY A 27 8.36 -0.05 -15.63
CA GLY A 27 8.90 -0.92 -14.56
C GLY A 27 8.44 -0.57 -13.17
N TYR A 28 7.60 0.46 -13.00
CA TYR A 28 7.04 0.84 -11.71
C TYR A 28 5.53 0.59 -11.71
N ALA A 29 5.07 0.01 -10.61
CA ALA A 29 3.63 -0.04 -10.33
C ALA A 29 3.19 1.32 -9.85
N VAL A 30 2.04 1.78 -10.36
CA VAL A 30 1.41 3.03 -9.91
C VAL A 30 0.06 2.65 -9.33
N ILE A 31 -0.17 2.99 -8.07
CA ILE A 31 -1.39 2.59 -7.37
C ILE A 31 -2.08 3.82 -6.79
N PHE A 32 -3.34 4.00 -7.17
CA PHE A 32 -4.22 5.02 -6.60
C PHE A 32 -5.05 4.35 -5.52
N THR A 33 -4.85 4.75 -4.27
CA THR A 33 -5.53 4.16 -3.12
C THR A 33 -6.59 5.11 -2.58
N SER A 34 -7.79 4.59 -2.38
CA SER A 34 -8.91 5.30 -1.75
C SER A 34 -9.29 4.55 -0.48
N ILE A 35 -9.26 5.23 0.65
CA ILE A 35 -9.58 4.64 1.96
C ILE A 35 -11.01 5.00 2.33
N ARG A 36 -11.87 4.00 2.48
CA ARG A 36 -13.29 4.18 2.79
C ARG A 36 -13.56 4.18 4.29
N GLU A 37 -12.79 3.38 5.04
CA GLU A 37 -12.92 3.25 6.50
C GLU A 37 -11.52 3.31 7.08
N ASP A 38 -11.42 3.74 8.33
CA ASP A 38 -10.12 3.74 9.03
C ASP A 38 -9.50 2.35 8.92
N TRP A 39 -8.28 2.26 8.44
CA TRP A 39 -7.63 0.98 8.16
C TRP A 39 -6.20 0.99 8.66
N ASP A 40 -5.90 0.04 9.53
CA ASP A 40 -4.56 -0.21 10.05
C ASP A 40 -4.08 -1.53 9.45
N LEU A 41 -2.95 -1.51 8.78
CA LEU A 41 -2.45 -2.69 8.10
C LEU A 41 -1.67 -3.64 9.00
N THR A 42 -1.55 -3.35 10.29
CA THR A 42 -0.83 -4.23 11.22
C THR A 42 -1.28 -5.70 11.12
N PRO A 43 -2.60 -6.00 11.16
CA PRO A 43 -3.02 -7.41 11.04
C PRO A 43 -2.72 -8.02 9.68
N VAL A 44 -2.77 -7.22 8.62
CA VAL A 44 -2.55 -7.70 7.25
C VAL A 44 -1.09 -8.10 7.05
N LEU A 45 -0.17 -7.37 7.67
CA LEU A 45 1.27 -7.58 7.50
C LEU A 45 1.86 -8.58 8.49
N LYS A 46 1.07 -9.01 9.46
CA LYS A 46 1.53 -9.97 10.45
C LYS A 46 1.88 -11.29 9.79
N GLY A 47 3.07 -11.78 10.06
CA GLY A 47 3.59 -13.01 9.46
C GLY A 47 4.61 -12.78 8.38
N LEU A 48 4.69 -11.56 7.82
CA LEU A 48 5.79 -11.19 6.96
C LEU A 48 7.04 -10.94 7.83
N PRO A 49 8.25 -10.98 7.25
CA PRO A 49 9.45 -10.70 8.03
C PRO A 49 9.34 -9.34 8.73
N GLY A 50 9.53 -9.34 10.06
CA GLY A 50 9.38 -8.13 10.87
C GLY A 50 7.95 -7.63 11.02
N ASP A 51 6.96 -8.39 10.57
CA ASP A 51 5.54 -8.03 10.57
C ASP A 51 5.31 -6.67 9.89
N SER A 52 6.07 -6.41 8.84
CA SER A 52 6.03 -5.14 8.12
C SER A 52 6.11 -5.38 6.61
N CYS A 53 5.87 -4.32 5.85
CA CYS A 53 5.93 -4.40 4.39
C CYS A 53 7.38 -4.26 3.92
N PRO A 54 7.89 -5.22 3.14
CA PRO A 54 9.26 -5.15 2.64
C PRO A 54 9.43 -4.36 1.34
N CYS A 55 8.33 -3.90 0.74
CA CYS A 55 8.39 -3.21 -0.55
C CYS A 55 8.49 -1.70 -0.35
N PRO A 56 9.49 -1.03 -0.96
CA PRO A 56 9.56 0.43 -0.86
C PRO A 56 8.46 1.10 -1.69
N HIS A 57 7.97 2.24 -1.21
CA HIS A 57 6.98 3.04 -1.91
C HIS A 57 7.36 4.51 -1.89
N TRP A 58 7.13 5.19 -3.01
CA TRP A 58 7.21 6.65 -3.11
C TRP A 58 5.80 7.13 -3.44
N GLY A 59 5.35 8.22 -2.84
CA GLY A 59 4.00 8.65 -3.12
C GLY A 59 3.67 10.07 -2.71
N TYR A 60 2.39 10.38 -2.79
CA TYR A 60 1.86 11.71 -2.54
C TYR A 60 0.43 11.57 -2.02
N VAL A 61 0.15 12.24 -0.90
CA VAL A 61 -1.19 12.23 -0.29
C VAL A 61 -1.97 13.43 -0.80
N THR A 62 -3.18 13.20 -1.31
CA THR A 62 -4.04 14.26 -1.82
C THR A 62 -5.21 14.60 -0.89
N ALA A 63 -5.59 13.69 0.00
CA ALA A 63 -6.66 13.91 0.96
C ALA A 63 -6.47 13.00 2.16
N GLY A 64 -7.01 13.38 3.31
CA GLY A 64 -7.00 12.55 4.51
C GLY A 64 -5.68 12.61 5.27
N ARG A 65 -5.24 11.45 5.78
CA ARG A 65 -4.01 11.36 6.56
C ARG A 65 -3.49 9.94 6.55
N LEU A 66 -2.20 9.80 6.28
CA LEU A 66 -1.50 8.53 6.31
C LEU A 66 -0.51 8.54 7.48
N THR A 67 -0.57 7.52 8.33
CA THR A 67 0.38 7.34 9.41
C THR A 67 1.23 6.12 9.09
N VAL A 68 2.55 6.28 9.16
CA VAL A 68 3.48 5.18 8.84
C VAL A 68 4.29 4.88 10.10
N ARG A 69 4.20 3.65 10.57
CA ARG A 69 4.94 3.20 11.75
C ARG A 69 6.15 2.39 11.33
N TYR A 70 7.25 2.66 12.02
CA TYR A 70 8.48 1.89 11.94
C TYR A 70 8.75 1.31 13.32
N GLY A 71 9.81 0.52 13.48
CA GLY A 71 10.08 -0.10 14.77
C GLY A 71 10.35 0.88 15.90
N ASP A 72 10.89 2.05 15.58
CA ASP A 72 11.37 3.02 16.57
C ASP A 72 10.68 4.39 16.51
N HIS A 73 9.86 4.63 15.50
CA HIS A 73 9.21 5.93 15.33
C HIS A 73 8.01 5.84 14.40
N GLU A 74 7.30 6.94 14.30
CA GLU A 74 6.08 7.07 13.50
C GLU A 74 6.12 8.39 12.76
N GLU A 75 5.64 8.38 11.51
CA GLU A 75 5.53 9.58 10.70
C GLU A 75 4.08 9.78 10.26
N VAL A 76 3.62 11.03 10.29
CA VAL A 76 2.28 11.39 9.81
C VAL A 76 2.43 12.20 8.53
N ILE A 77 1.72 11.78 7.49
CA ILE A 77 1.79 12.41 6.16
C ILE A 77 0.42 12.98 5.86
N GLU A 78 0.40 14.28 5.53
CA GLU A 78 -0.83 15.02 5.32
C GLU A 78 -1.00 15.43 3.86
N PRO A 79 -2.20 15.90 3.44
CA PRO A 79 -2.44 16.29 2.06
C PRO A 79 -1.41 17.32 1.58
N GLY A 80 -0.92 17.12 0.36
CA GLY A 80 0.10 17.98 -0.21
C GLY A 80 1.51 17.54 0.09
N GLU A 81 1.69 16.44 0.80
CA GLU A 81 3.02 15.95 1.15
C GLU A 81 3.40 14.73 0.33
N ALA A 82 4.62 14.74 -0.20
CA ALA A 82 5.22 13.58 -0.83
C ALA A 82 5.92 12.76 0.24
N PHE A 83 5.97 11.43 0.05
CA PHE A 83 6.56 10.57 1.05
C PHE A 83 7.43 9.49 0.41
N TYR A 84 8.31 8.93 1.23
CA TYR A 84 9.02 7.70 0.92
C TYR A 84 8.84 6.74 2.09
N MET A 85 8.37 5.54 1.80
CA MET A 85 8.27 4.47 2.78
C MET A 85 9.34 3.42 2.50
N PRO A 86 10.47 3.43 3.22
CA PRO A 86 11.46 2.36 3.06
C PRO A 86 10.91 1.02 3.56
N PRO A 87 11.55 -0.10 3.20
CA PRO A 87 11.15 -1.40 3.74
C PRO A 87 11.07 -1.38 5.27
N GLY A 88 10.10 -2.09 5.82
CA GLY A 88 9.92 -2.15 7.27
C GLY A 88 8.82 -1.23 7.81
N HIS A 89 8.00 -0.70 6.91
CA HIS A 89 6.90 0.19 7.31
C HIS A 89 5.61 -0.58 7.57
N VAL A 90 4.77 0.02 8.44
CA VAL A 90 3.40 -0.45 8.70
C VAL A 90 2.47 0.75 8.57
N PRO A 91 1.73 0.89 7.48
CA PRO A 91 0.88 2.06 7.28
C PRO A 91 -0.50 1.89 7.90
N ALA A 92 -1.09 3.03 8.24
CA ALA A 92 -2.49 3.14 8.66
C ALA A 92 -3.05 4.43 8.08
N ALA A 93 -4.33 4.43 7.74
CA ALA A 93 -4.95 5.60 7.14
C ALA A 93 -6.36 5.78 7.67
N VAL A 94 -6.80 7.05 7.75
CA VAL A 94 -8.17 7.37 8.16
C VAL A 94 -9.10 7.33 6.95
N ALA A 95 -10.39 7.15 7.20
CA ALA A 95 -11.42 7.21 6.16
C ALA A 95 -11.32 8.54 5.40
N GLY A 96 -11.44 8.49 4.08
CA GLY A 96 -11.30 9.66 3.22
C GLY A 96 -9.90 9.94 2.72
N THR A 97 -8.92 9.14 3.12
CA THR A 97 -7.56 9.28 2.63
C THR A 97 -7.48 8.88 1.16
N GLU A 98 -6.80 9.71 0.36
CA GLU A 98 -6.53 9.48 -1.05
C GLU A 98 -5.06 9.68 -1.29
N LEU A 99 -4.42 8.74 -1.97
CA LEU A 99 -3.01 8.85 -2.25
C LEU A 99 -2.65 8.12 -3.54
N VAL A 100 -1.49 8.45 -4.08
CA VAL A 100 -0.89 7.71 -5.19
C VAL A 100 0.48 7.23 -4.75
N MET A 101 0.80 5.97 -5.08
CA MET A 101 2.09 5.38 -4.76
C MET A 101 2.75 4.80 -6.00
N PHE A 102 4.07 4.84 -5.99
CA PHE A 102 4.91 4.24 -7.02
C PHE A 102 5.83 3.23 -6.32
N SER A 103 5.94 2.04 -6.90
CA SER A 103 6.79 0.98 -6.34
C SER A 103 7.46 0.21 -7.46
N PRO A 104 8.70 -0.26 -7.28
CA PRO A 104 9.31 -1.15 -8.26
C PRO A 104 8.42 -2.36 -8.48
N GLN A 105 8.08 -2.65 -9.73
CA GLN A 105 7.11 -3.70 -10.06
C GLN A 105 7.53 -5.07 -9.54
N ASP A 106 8.81 -5.41 -9.66
CA ASP A 106 9.31 -6.71 -9.23
C ASP A 106 9.19 -6.89 -7.72
N GLU A 107 9.53 -5.86 -6.97
CA GLU A 107 9.46 -5.92 -5.50
C GLU A 107 8.02 -5.96 -5.03
N LEU A 108 7.13 -5.21 -5.67
CA LEU A 108 5.72 -5.24 -5.34
C LEU A 108 5.12 -6.62 -5.62
N ALA A 109 5.44 -7.21 -6.76
CA ALA A 109 4.94 -8.53 -7.13
C ALA A 109 5.42 -9.59 -6.14
N ALA A 110 6.67 -9.49 -5.69
CA ALA A 110 7.22 -10.43 -4.71
C ALA A 110 6.50 -10.31 -3.36
N MET A 111 6.21 -9.09 -2.93
CA MET A 111 5.49 -8.85 -1.69
C MET A 111 4.05 -9.37 -1.78
N GLU A 112 3.36 -9.09 -2.88
CA GLU A 112 2.00 -9.59 -3.10
C GLU A 112 1.94 -11.11 -3.12
N ALA A 113 2.95 -11.77 -3.71
CA ALA A 113 3.03 -13.22 -3.72
C ALA A 113 3.21 -13.77 -2.30
N ALA A 114 4.06 -13.13 -1.49
CA ALA A 114 4.29 -13.53 -0.10
C ALA A 114 3.01 -13.37 0.73
N MET A 115 2.26 -12.30 0.51
CA MET A 115 0.99 -12.08 1.21
C MET A 115 -0.05 -13.13 0.84
N ARG A 116 -0.14 -13.48 -0.45
CA ARG A 116 -1.05 -14.55 -0.90
C ARG A 116 -0.71 -15.87 -0.23
N GLU A 117 0.57 -16.18 -0.15
CA GLU A 117 1.01 -17.42 0.49
C GLU A 117 0.65 -17.46 1.97
N LEU A 118 0.83 -16.35 2.68
CA LEU A 118 0.40 -16.23 4.08
C LEU A 118 -1.09 -16.45 4.25
N MET A 119 -1.89 -15.86 3.37
CA MET A 119 -3.35 -16.01 3.42
C MET A 119 -3.75 -17.46 3.18
N MET A 120 -3.09 -18.16 2.26
CA MET A 120 -3.34 -19.58 2.00
C MET A 120 -2.97 -20.44 3.20
N GLN A 121 -1.85 -20.18 3.85
CA GLN A 121 -1.42 -20.91 5.04
C GLN A 121 -2.41 -20.72 6.19
N GLN A 122 -2.89 -19.50 6.38
CA GLN A 122 -3.89 -19.22 7.41
C GLN A 122 -5.20 -19.94 7.13
N GLY A 123 -5.61 -19.97 5.86
CA GLY A 123 -6.81 -20.69 5.45
C GLY A 123 -6.70 -22.20 5.64
N ASN A 124 -5.51 -22.76 5.47
CA ASN A 124 -5.27 -24.19 5.59
C ASN A 124 -4.97 -24.62 7.02
N GLY A 125 -4.69 -23.70 7.90
CA GLY A 125 -4.33 -23.99 9.29
C GLY A 125 -5.51 -24.20 10.23
N ASN A 126 -6.70 -24.18 9.72
CA ASN A 126 -7.92 -24.29 10.53
C ASN A 126 -8.51 -25.68 10.50
#